data_cbc753cfc1a3f210ba7da398eed489dd
#
_entry.id   cbc753cfc1a3f210ba7da398eed489dd
#
_cell.length_a   1.000
_cell.length_b   1.000
_cell.length_c   1.000
_cell.angle_alpha   90.00
_cell.angle_beta   90.00
_cell.angle_gamma   90.00
#
_symmetry.space_group_name_H-M   'P 1'
#
loop_
_entity.id
_entity.type
_entity.pdbx_description
1 polymer ?
#
loop_
_entity_poly.entity_id
_entity_poly.type
_entity_poly.pdbx_seq_one_letter_code
_entity_poly.pdbx_strand_id
1 'polypeptide(L)'
;YIFTDVNQIEGVETTYLDITDLEAIRKMVSDNNVDVIVNCAAWTNVDACETDEKLAALAEKLNADAPENLAKAMKEANGLLVQISTDYVFGKEPYNTPCKEDQKGTPTGVYGTTKLHGEQKVMATDVKHVIIRTAWLYSEFGKNFCKTMLNLTATKPALKVVFDQCGTPTYAYDLAKAIEVIIEDYKKGNSSSEYSKTGIYHFSNEGVCSWFDFTKMIAEYSGHNECEINPCYSAEYPSPVKRPAYSVLDKSKIKETFGVKVPYWIDSLKICINNLQN
;
A
#
# COMPACT_ATOMS: atom_id res chain seq x y z
N TYR A 1 -5.70 17.56 -11.01
CA TYR A 1 -4.88 16.34 -10.87
C TYR A 1 -4.30 15.96 -12.22
N ILE A 2 -3.06 15.44 -12.22
CA ILE A 2 -2.42 14.83 -13.40
C ILE A 2 -2.15 13.38 -13.01
N PHE A 3 -2.71 12.46 -13.77
CA PHE A 3 -2.45 11.03 -13.59
C PHE A 3 -1.30 10.62 -14.50
N THR A 4 -0.31 9.95 -13.93
CA THR A 4 0.89 9.51 -14.67
C THR A 4 1.14 8.02 -14.50
N ASP A 5 1.55 7.36 -15.56
CA ASP A 5 1.98 5.95 -15.57
C ASP A 5 2.89 5.70 -16.79
N VAL A 6 3.63 4.61 -16.78
CA VAL A 6 4.37 4.13 -17.97
C VAL A 6 3.46 3.43 -18.97
N ASN A 7 2.23 3.08 -18.55
CA ASN A 7 1.21 2.48 -19.39
C ASN A 7 0.00 3.41 -19.49
N GLN A 8 -0.73 3.34 -20.59
CA GLN A 8 -2.03 3.97 -20.69
C GLN A 8 -3.05 3.18 -19.86
N ILE A 9 -3.74 3.87 -18.95
CA ILE A 9 -4.78 3.27 -18.11
C ILE A 9 -6.13 3.45 -18.76
N GLU A 10 -6.85 2.36 -19.01
CA GLU A 10 -8.17 2.39 -19.61
C GLU A 10 -9.15 3.21 -18.77
N GLY A 11 -9.88 4.14 -19.42
CA GLY A 11 -10.86 5.01 -18.76
C GLY A 11 -10.26 6.16 -17.93
N VAL A 12 -8.93 6.33 -17.92
CA VAL A 12 -8.25 7.43 -17.24
C VAL A 12 -7.30 8.13 -18.20
N GLU A 13 -7.44 9.46 -18.34
CA GLU A 13 -6.45 10.25 -19.07
C GLU A 13 -5.11 10.18 -18.32
N THR A 14 -4.15 9.49 -18.93
CA THR A 14 -2.85 9.20 -18.29
C THR A 14 -1.73 9.83 -19.12
N THR A 15 -0.91 10.64 -18.48
CA THR A 15 0.32 11.20 -19.07
C THR A 15 1.49 10.23 -18.79
N TYR A 16 2.27 9.94 -19.84
CA TYR A 16 3.45 9.07 -19.70
C TYR A 16 4.48 9.71 -18.77
N LEU A 17 4.92 8.94 -17.76
CA LEU A 17 6.03 9.30 -16.90
C LEU A 17 6.72 8.04 -16.35
N ASP A 18 8.00 7.88 -16.66
CA ASP A 18 8.86 6.89 -16.01
C ASP A 18 9.50 7.55 -14.76
N ILE A 19 9.10 7.11 -13.57
CA ILE A 19 9.61 7.64 -12.30
C ILE A 19 11.07 7.27 -12.01
N THR A 20 11.69 6.46 -12.85
CA THR A 20 13.15 6.19 -12.81
C THR A 20 13.97 7.26 -13.54
N ASP A 21 13.32 8.14 -14.31
CA ASP A 21 13.94 9.27 -15.01
C ASP A 21 13.73 10.58 -14.22
N LEU A 22 14.76 10.99 -13.50
CA LEU A 22 14.74 12.21 -12.67
C LEU A 22 14.47 13.47 -13.49
N GLU A 23 15.04 13.58 -14.71
CA GLU A 23 14.85 14.78 -15.54
C GLU A 23 13.42 14.87 -16.08
N ALA A 24 12.82 13.73 -16.45
CA ALA A 24 11.41 13.69 -16.82
C ALA A 24 10.50 14.12 -15.66
N ILE A 25 10.81 13.67 -14.42
CA ILE A 25 10.06 14.10 -13.22
C ILE A 25 10.19 15.60 -13.01
N ARG A 26 11.44 16.14 -13.02
CA ARG A 26 11.71 17.58 -12.86
C ARG A 26 10.92 18.43 -13.87
N LYS A 27 10.95 18.00 -15.12
CA LYS A 27 10.22 18.66 -16.20
C LYS A 27 8.71 18.64 -15.93
N MET A 28 8.16 17.47 -15.56
CA MET A 28 6.73 17.33 -15.24
C MET A 28 6.31 18.24 -14.09
N VAL A 29 7.11 18.29 -13.03
CA VAL A 29 6.86 19.11 -11.83
C VAL A 29 6.91 20.61 -12.19
N SER A 30 7.93 21.02 -12.93
CA SER A 30 8.13 22.44 -13.32
C SER A 30 7.05 22.93 -14.30
N ASP A 31 6.82 22.19 -15.39
CA ASP A 31 5.89 22.61 -16.46
C ASP A 31 4.44 22.72 -15.96
N ASN A 32 4.09 21.96 -14.92
CA ASN A 32 2.72 21.90 -14.39
C ASN A 32 2.57 22.55 -13.00
N ASN A 33 3.63 23.16 -12.46
CA ASN A 33 3.64 23.75 -11.12
C ASN A 33 3.11 22.77 -10.05
N VAL A 34 3.61 21.53 -10.05
CA VAL A 34 3.16 20.48 -9.14
C VAL A 34 3.64 20.77 -7.72
N ASP A 35 2.72 20.90 -6.78
CA ASP A 35 2.97 21.16 -5.37
C ASP A 35 2.88 19.89 -4.48
N VAL A 36 2.26 18.81 -4.98
CA VAL A 36 2.15 17.52 -4.30
C VAL A 36 2.30 16.38 -5.29
N ILE A 37 3.17 15.42 -4.98
CA ILE A 37 3.20 14.11 -5.65
C ILE A 37 2.64 13.05 -4.71
N VAL A 38 1.71 12.22 -5.20
CA VAL A 38 1.27 10.98 -4.53
C VAL A 38 1.84 9.81 -5.33
N ASN A 39 2.87 9.16 -4.79
CA ASN A 39 3.47 8.00 -5.45
C ASN A 39 2.82 6.70 -5.00
N CYS A 40 1.98 6.15 -5.89
CA CYS A 40 1.39 4.82 -5.76
C CYS A 40 2.11 3.76 -6.60
N ALA A 41 3.07 4.16 -7.46
CA ALA A 41 3.81 3.25 -8.31
C ALA A 41 4.83 2.44 -7.50
N ALA A 42 4.89 1.13 -7.74
CA ALA A 42 5.82 0.23 -7.10
C ALA A 42 5.89 -1.11 -7.84
N TRP A 43 7.00 -1.82 -7.69
CA TRP A 43 7.04 -3.25 -7.95
C TRP A 43 6.33 -3.98 -6.81
N THR A 44 5.25 -4.71 -7.10
CA THR A 44 4.41 -5.39 -6.10
C THR A 44 4.35 -6.91 -6.26
N ASN A 45 5.01 -7.48 -7.26
CA ASN A 45 5.08 -8.93 -7.42
C ASN A 45 6.11 -9.52 -6.44
N VAL A 46 5.64 -9.76 -5.22
CA VAL A 46 6.45 -10.20 -4.06
C VAL A 46 7.20 -11.50 -4.35
N ASP A 47 6.52 -12.49 -4.93
CA ASP A 47 7.10 -13.82 -5.15
C ASP A 47 8.14 -13.81 -6.29
N ALA A 48 7.91 -13.02 -7.35
CA ALA A 48 8.81 -12.94 -8.49
C ALA A 48 10.17 -12.32 -8.16
N CYS A 49 10.19 -11.24 -7.35
CA CYS A 49 11.46 -10.61 -6.99
C CYS A 49 12.28 -11.41 -5.98
N GLU A 50 11.70 -12.40 -5.32
CA GLU A 50 12.42 -13.31 -4.43
C GLU A 50 13.18 -14.40 -5.16
N THR A 51 12.72 -14.78 -6.36
CA THR A 51 13.24 -15.93 -7.12
C THR A 51 14.06 -15.57 -8.35
N ASP A 52 14.10 -14.30 -8.73
CA ASP A 52 14.80 -13.80 -9.91
C ASP A 52 15.60 -12.53 -9.60
N GLU A 53 16.93 -12.62 -9.71
CA GLU A 53 17.86 -11.50 -9.42
C GLU A 53 17.62 -10.26 -10.29
N LYS A 54 17.18 -10.43 -11.55
CA LYS A 54 16.87 -9.28 -12.42
C LYS A 54 15.62 -8.56 -11.96
N LEU A 55 14.62 -9.33 -11.51
CA LEU A 55 13.40 -8.77 -10.95
C LEU A 55 13.63 -8.17 -9.56
N ALA A 56 14.56 -8.72 -8.77
CA ALA A 56 15.02 -8.12 -7.53
C ALA A 56 15.69 -6.75 -7.77
N ALA A 57 16.56 -6.65 -8.77
CA ALA A 57 17.19 -5.38 -9.15
C ALA A 57 16.16 -4.36 -9.68
N LEU A 58 15.18 -4.81 -10.45
CA LEU A 58 14.09 -3.95 -10.92
C LEU A 58 13.22 -3.48 -9.74
N ALA A 59 12.94 -4.36 -8.78
CA ALA A 59 12.21 -4.00 -7.56
C ALA A 59 12.97 -2.94 -6.76
N GLU A 60 14.30 -3.06 -6.60
CA GLU A 60 15.13 -2.01 -5.95
C GLU A 60 15.02 -0.68 -6.71
N LYS A 61 15.16 -0.70 -8.04
CA LYS A 61 15.06 0.51 -8.87
C LYS A 61 13.70 1.20 -8.72
N LEU A 62 12.58 0.44 -8.73
CA LEU A 62 11.24 1.01 -8.67
C LEU A 62 10.78 1.34 -7.25
N ASN A 63 11.20 0.56 -6.25
CA ASN A 63 10.75 0.73 -4.87
C ASN A 63 11.67 1.63 -4.03
N ALA A 64 12.92 1.82 -4.45
CA ALA A 64 13.90 2.60 -3.69
C ALA A 64 14.46 3.80 -4.48
N ASP A 65 15.02 3.58 -5.68
CA ASP A 65 15.64 4.67 -6.46
C ASP A 65 14.61 5.64 -7.02
N ALA A 66 13.49 5.13 -7.53
CA ALA A 66 12.44 5.98 -8.09
C ALA A 66 11.77 6.89 -7.03
N PRO A 67 11.39 6.42 -5.82
CA PRO A 67 10.97 7.30 -4.73
C PRO A 67 11.99 8.37 -4.36
N GLU A 68 13.30 8.05 -4.38
CA GLU A 68 14.36 9.04 -4.17
C GLU A 68 14.34 10.13 -5.26
N ASN A 69 14.16 9.77 -6.52
CA ASN A 69 14.05 10.73 -7.63
C ASN A 69 12.86 11.67 -7.44
N LEU A 70 11.68 11.12 -7.09
CA LEU A 70 10.50 11.92 -6.78
C LEU A 70 10.75 12.86 -5.60
N ALA A 71 11.43 12.38 -4.56
CA ALA A 71 11.79 13.17 -3.40
C ALA A 71 12.74 14.34 -3.75
N LYS A 72 13.76 14.09 -4.59
CA LYS A 72 14.67 15.13 -5.08
C LYS A 72 13.93 16.22 -5.86
N ALA A 73 13.09 15.83 -6.81
CA ALA A 73 12.31 16.79 -7.59
C ALA A 73 11.37 17.62 -6.71
N MET A 74 10.68 17.00 -5.74
CA MET A 74 9.79 17.71 -4.82
C MET A 74 10.55 18.57 -3.80
N LYS A 75 11.76 18.18 -3.39
CA LYS A 75 12.64 19.05 -2.58
C LYS A 75 12.99 20.33 -3.32
N GLU A 76 13.36 20.23 -4.59
CA GLU A 76 13.68 21.38 -5.46
C GLU A 76 12.46 22.28 -5.66
N ALA A 77 11.28 21.71 -5.81
CA ALA A 77 10.01 22.44 -5.95
C ALA A 77 9.44 22.95 -4.61
N ASN A 78 10.07 22.64 -3.49
CA ASN A 78 9.57 22.92 -2.13
C ASN A 78 8.17 22.33 -1.85
N GLY A 79 7.82 21.23 -2.53
CA GLY A 79 6.54 20.56 -2.48
C GLY A 79 6.50 19.40 -1.48
N LEU A 80 5.35 18.68 -1.46
CA LEU A 80 5.10 17.51 -0.61
C LEU A 80 5.18 16.21 -1.43
N LEU A 81 5.87 15.21 -0.91
CA LEU A 81 5.80 13.84 -1.40
C LEU A 81 4.96 12.97 -0.46
N VAL A 82 3.85 12.42 -0.93
CA VAL A 82 3.10 11.33 -0.28
C VAL A 82 3.57 10.02 -0.91
N GLN A 83 4.27 9.19 -0.13
CA GLN A 83 4.85 7.93 -0.60
C GLN A 83 4.10 6.73 0.00
N ILE A 84 3.55 5.87 -0.85
CA ILE A 84 2.92 4.62 -0.37
C ILE A 84 3.99 3.56 -0.12
N SER A 85 3.96 3.00 1.10
CA SER A 85 4.82 1.91 1.55
C SER A 85 3.97 0.73 2.03
N THR A 86 4.56 -0.21 2.77
CA THR A 86 3.98 -1.52 3.06
C THR A 86 4.22 -1.98 4.49
N ASP A 87 3.34 -2.84 4.98
CA ASP A 87 3.50 -3.63 6.20
C ASP A 87 4.64 -4.68 6.10
N TYR A 88 5.06 -5.04 4.89
CA TYR A 88 6.19 -5.97 4.66
C TYR A 88 7.55 -5.42 5.14
N VAL A 89 7.64 -4.17 5.56
CA VAL A 89 8.81 -3.65 6.29
C VAL A 89 8.96 -4.29 7.67
N PHE A 90 7.91 -4.94 8.18
CA PHE A 90 7.89 -5.73 9.40
C PHE A 90 7.80 -7.22 9.07
N GLY A 91 8.48 -8.08 9.80
CA GLY A 91 8.46 -9.52 9.51
C GLY A 91 8.94 -10.39 10.66
N LYS A 92 9.40 -9.76 11.74
CA LYS A 92 9.88 -10.42 12.95
C LYS A 92 9.03 -10.06 14.16
N GLU A 93 9.21 -10.81 15.25
CA GLU A 93 8.55 -10.56 16.53
C GLU A 93 8.65 -9.07 16.99
N PRO A 94 7.67 -8.62 17.79
CA PRO A 94 6.57 -9.39 18.39
C PRO A 94 5.38 -9.61 17.44
N TYR A 95 4.71 -10.77 17.55
CA TYR A 95 3.55 -11.11 16.69
C TYR A 95 2.19 -10.93 17.39
N ASN A 96 2.13 -10.17 18.48
CA ASN A 96 0.91 -9.97 19.28
C ASN A 96 0.62 -8.51 19.63
N THR A 97 1.40 -7.59 19.07
CA THR A 97 1.26 -6.16 19.31
C THR A 97 1.25 -5.43 17.97
N PRO A 98 0.30 -4.52 17.71
CA PRO A 98 0.31 -3.72 16.49
C PRO A 98 1.63 -2.98 16.28
N CYS A 99 2.14 -3.05 15.06
CA CYS A 99 3.40 -2.40 14.67
C CYS A 99 3.22 -0.87 14.69
N LYS A 100 4.17 -0.17 15.32
CA LYS A 100 4.21 1.29 15.37
C LYS A 100 5.19 1.85 14.34
N GLU A 101 5.04 3.13 14.01
CA GLU A 101 5.83 3.81 12.99
C GLU A 101 7.31 3.93 13.36
N ASP A 102 7.64 4.05 14.65
CA ASP A 102 8.99 4.12 15.21
C ASP A 102 9.66 2.75 15.39
N GLN A 103 8.90 1.65 15.22
CA GLN A 103 9.46 0.31 15.29
C GLN A 103 10.44 0.08 14.14
N LYS A 104 11.62 -0.46 14.49
CA LYS A 104 12.64 -0.81 13.50
C LYS A 104 12.09 -1.78 12.46
N GLY A 105 12.30 -1.46 11.19
CA GLY A 105 11.98 -2.36 10.08
C GLY A 105 12.80 -3.66 10.17
N THR A 106 12.13 -4.79 9.93
CA THR A 106 12.71 -6.15 9.98
C THR A 106 12.16 -6.99 8.82
N PRO A 107 12.31 -6.52 7.55
CA PRO A 107 11.76 -7.23 6.41
C PRO A 107 12.35 -8.64 6.30
N THR A 108 11.58 -9.58 5.76
CA THR A 108 11.97 -10.99 5.59
C THR A 108 12.11 -11.41 4.14
N GLY A 109 11.90 -10.51 3.20
CA GLY A 109 12.01 -10.75 1.75
C GLY A 109 12.43 -9.51 0.98
N VAL A 110 12.75 -9.69 -0.29
CA VAL A 110 13.24 -8.64 -1.20
C VAL A 110 12.26 -7.48 -1.32
N TYR A 111 10.97 -7.77 -1.49
CA TYR A 111 9.95 -6.72 -1.60
C TYR A 111 9.95 -5.77 -0.39
N GLY A 112 9.85 -6.32 0.82
CA GLY A 112 9.85 -5.51 2.04
C GLY A 112 11.15 -4.75 2.23
N THR A 113 12.29 -5.34 1.86
CA THR A 113 13.62 -4.71 1.93
C THR A 113 13.70 -3.53 0.97
N THR A 114 13.32 -3.69 -0.30
CA THR A 114 13.37 -2.61 -1.30
C THR A 114 12.42 -1.46 -0.95
N LYS A 115 11.23 -1.76 -0.40
CA LYS A 115 10.30 -0.73 0.09
C LYS A 115 10.88 0.04 1.27
N LEU A 116 11.53 -0.64 2.22
CA LEU A 116 12.20 -0.01 3.35
C LEU A 116 13.37 0.88 2.90
N HIS A 117 14.16 0.45 1.91
CA HIS A 117 15.20 1.28 1.30
C HIS A 117 14.61 2.55 0.70
N GLY A 118 13.45 2.46 0.02
CA GLY A 118 12.74 3.62 -0.52
C GLY A 118 12.33 4.62 0.57
N GLU A 119 11.78 4.15 1.70
CA GLU A 119 11.49 5.01 2.84
C GLU A 119 12.75 5.76 3.32
N GLN A 120 13.85 5.03 3.49
CA GLN A 120 15.14 5.60 3.96
C GLN A 120 15.69 6.62 2.99
N LYS A 121 15.65 6.36 1.67
CA LYS A 121 16.11 7.28 0.63
C LYS A 121 15.26 8.54 0.57
N VAL A 122 13.93 8.43 0.65
CA VAL A 122 13.04 9.59 0.74
C VAL A 122 13.37 10.45 1.95
N MET A 123 13.50 9.87 3.13
CA MET A 123 13.84 10.60 4.37
C MET A 123 15.21 11.27 4.28
N ALA A 124 16.19 10.62 3.66
CA ALA A 124 17.54 11.16 3.50
C ALA A 124 17.64 12.41 2.60
N THR A 125 16.64 12.66 1.75
CA THR A 125 16.57 13.88 0.94
C THR A 125 16.14 15.12 1.73
N ASP A 126 15.60 14.93 2.93
CA ASP A 126 15.01 16.02 3.73
C ASP A 126 13.91 16.80 2.98
N VAL A 127 13.13 16.10 2.12
CA VAL A 127 11.93 16.63 1.48
C VAL A 127 10.77 16.65 2.48
N LYS A 128 9.80 17.54 2.31
CA LYS A 128 8.50 17.42 2.99
C LYS A 128 7.85 16.11 2.52
N HIS A 129 7.60 15.19 3.43
CA HIS A 129 7.07 13.89 3.05
C HIS A 129 6.06 13.34 4.06
N VAL A 130 5.12 12.56 3.55
CA VAL A 130 4.25 11.68 4.32
C VAL A 130 4.38 10.28 3.73
N ILE A 131 5.07 9.39 4.42
CA ILE A 131 5.19 7.98 4.04
C ILE A 131 4.06 7.22 4.70
N ILE A 132 3.20 6.56 3.90
CA ILE A 132 2.06 5.79 4.43
C ILE A 132 2.33 4.31 4.21
N ARG A 133 2.60 3.57 5.29
CA ARG A 133 2.62 2.11 5.27
C ARG A 133 1.20 1.59 5.29
N THR A 134 0.87 0.73 4.35
CA THR A 134 -0.45 0.08 4.23
C THR A 134 -0.31 -1.42 4.10
N ALA A 135 -1.42 -2.16 4.27
CA ALA A 135 -1.45 -3.61 4.23
C ALA A 135 -2.63 -4.13 3.42
N TRP A 136 -2.48 -5.25 2.72
CA TRP A 136 -3.56 -6.03 2.12
C TRP A 136 -4.53 -5.20 1.28
N LEU A 137 -3.97 -4.33 0.40
CA LEU A 137 -4.73 -3.39 -0.40
C LEU A 137 -5.63 -4.11 -1.41
N TYR A 138 -6.90 -3.71 -1.47
CA TYR A 138 -7.88 -4.23 -2.42
C TYR A 138 -8.83 -3.13 -2.90
N SER A 139 -9.42 -3.33 -4.06
CA SER A 139 -10.44 -2.47 -4.65
C SER A 139 -11.21 -3.18 -5.76
N GLU A 140 -12.14 -2.48 -6.37
CA GLU A 140 -12.84 -2.86 -7.61
C GLU A 140 -11.88 -2.91 -8.81
N PHE A 141 -10.79 -2.16 -8.76
CA PHE A 141 -9.85 -1.99 -9.86
C PHE A 141 -8.64 -2.92 -9.73
N GLY A 142 -8.02 -3.22 -10.86
CA GLY A 142 -6.80 -4.01 -10.94
C GLY A 142 -6.96 -5.45 -10.44
N LYS A 143 -5.82 -6.14 -10.26
CA LYS A 143 -5.76 -7.49 -9.68
C LYS A 143 -5.46 -7.37 -8.19
N ASN A 144 -6.24 -8.05 -7.35
CA ASN A 144 -6.04 -8.08 -5.90
C ASN A 144 -6.63 -9.35 -5.30
N PHE A 145 -6.34 -9.60 -4.02
CA PHE A 145 -6.78 -10.80 -3.31
C PHE A 145 -8.30 -10.91 -3.25
N CYS A 146 -9.01 -9.81 -2.99
CA CYS A 146 -10.48 -9.81 -2.90
C CYS A 146 -11.10 -10.33 -4.21
N LYS A 147 -10.70 -9.78 -5.37
CA LYS A 147 -11.20 -10.22 -6.68
C LYS A 147 -10.79 -11.66 -7.02
N THR A 148 -9.61 -12.08 -6.58
CA THR A 148 -9.15 -13.47 -6.74
C THR A 148 -10.05 -14.43 -5.96
N MET A 149 -10.32 -14.13 -4.68
CA MET A 149 -11.19 -14.97 -3.85
C MET A 149 -12.63 -14.91 -4.31
N LEU A 150 -13.12 -13.75 -4.75
CA LEU A 150 -14.45 -13.62 -5.35
C LEU A 150 -14.64 -14.61 -6.52
N ASN A 151 -13.66 -14.67 -7.44
CA ASN A 151 -13.71 -15.61 -8.56
C ASN A 151 -13.56 -17.08 -8.11
N LEU A 152 -12.65 -17.37 -7.18
CA LEU A 152 -12.41 -18.73 -6.73
C LEU A 152 -13.60 -19.29 -5.93
N THR A 153 -14.22 -18.50 -5.06
CA THR A 153 -15.40 -18.94 -4.30
C THR A 153 -16.63 -19.14 -5.16
N ALA A 154 -16.73 -18.44 -6.31
CA ALA A 154 -17.80 -18.65 -7.29
C ALA A 154 -17.61 -19.93 -8.14
N THR A 155 -16.36 -20.41 -8.30
CA THR A 155 -16.03 -21.43 -9.32
C THR A 155 -15.50 -22.74 -8.75
N LYS A 156 -15.05 -22.77 -7.50
CA LYS A 156 -14.46 -23.94 -6.87
C LYS A 156 -15.38 -24.51 -5.80
N PRO A 157 -15.50 -25.85 -5.69
CA PRO A 157 -16.30 -26.48 -4.65
C PRO A 157 -15.66 -26.34 -3.26
N ALA A 158 -14.33 -26.23 -3.19
CA ALA A 158 -13.61 -26.06 -1.92
C ALA A 158 -12.32 -25.28 -2.12
N LEU A 159 -11.89 -24.57 -1.07
CA LEU A 159 -10.64 -23.83 -0.99
C LEU A 159 -9.96 -24.13 0.35
N LYS A 160 -8.61 -24.11 0.34
CA LYS A 160 -7.77 -24.00 1.56
C LYS A 160 -7.16 -22.61 1.62
N VAL A 161 -7.32 -21.91 2.73
CA VAL A 161 -6.85 -20.53 2.89
C VAL A 161 -6.08 -20.38 4.20
N VAL A 162 -4.95 -19.71 4.12
CA VAL A 162 -4.05 -19.49 5.26
C VAL A 162 -4.74 -18.71 6.38
N PHE A 163 -4.65 -19.21 7.62
CA PHE A 163 -5.26 -18.59 8.79
C PHE A 163 -4.26 -18.10 9.85
N ASP A 164 -2.99 -18.53 9.77
CA ASP A 164 -1.90 -18.19 10.71
C ASP A 164 -1.09 -16.95 10.30
N GLN A 165 -1.59 -16.17 9.33
CA GLN A 165 -1.11 -14.84 8.98
C GLN A 165 -2.21 -13.83 9.31
N CYS A 166 -1.91 -12.92 10.25
CA CYS A 166 -2.84 -11.91 10.74
C CYS A 166 -2.43 -10.50 10.28
N GLY A 167 -3.38 -9.77 9.76
CA GLY A 167 -3.21 -8.41 9.28
C GLY A 167 -4.55 -7.67 9.25
N THR A 168 -4.60 -6.60 8.48
CA THR A 168 -5.85 -5.89 8.25
C THR A 168 -5.99 -5.54 6.77
N PRO A 169 -7.09 -5.94 6.10
CA PRO A 169 -7.36 -5.50 4.73
C PRO A 169 -7.52 -3.99 4.66
N THR A 170 -7.05 -3.38 3.58
CA THR A 170 -7.21 -1.96 3.31
C THR A 170 -8.00 -1.76 2.03
N TYR A 171 -9.15 -1.13 2.12
CA TYR A 171 -9.90 -0.70 0.95
C TYR A 171 -9.25 0.55 0.35
N ALA A 172 -8.87 0.49 -0.93
CA ALA A 172 -8.12 1.57 -1.59
C ALA A 172 -8.86 2.90 -1.59
N TYR A 173 -10.19 2.89 -1.63
CA TYR A 173 -11.00 4.10 -1.51
C TYR A 173 -10.80 4.80 -0.15
N ASP A 174 -10.75 4.04 0.95
CA ASP A 174 -10.53 4.59 2.28
C ASP A 174 -9.12 5.18 2.43
N LEU A 175 -8.11 4.51 1.86
CA LEU A 175 -6.75 5.04 1.78
C LEU A 175 -6.70 6.32 0.96
N ALA A 176 -7.38 6.38 -0.19
CA ALA A 176 -7.46 7.57 -1.02
C ALA A 176 -8.09 8.75 -0.28
N LYS A 177 -9.16 8.51 0.51
CA LYS A 177 -9.77 9.52 1.37
C LYS A 177 -8.82 10.02 2.47
N ALA A 178 -8.02 9.13 3.06
CA ALA A 178 -7.00 9.54 4.03
C ALA A 178 -5.91 10.42 3.38
N ILE A 179 -5.47 10.08 2.17
CA ILE A 179 -4.52 10.87 1.38
C ILE A 179 -5.11 12.25 1.05
N GLU A 180 -6.39 12.33 0.67
CA GLU A 180 -7.08 13.59 0.40
C GLU A 180 -7.05 14.51 1.63
N VAL A 181 -7.36 13.98 2.82
CA VAL A 181 -7.28 14.73 4.09
C VAL A 181 -5.86 15.27 4.36
N ILE A 182 -4.82 14.46 4.09
CA ILE A 182 -3.42 14.87 4.25
C ILE A 182 -3.05 16.00 3.28
N ILE A 183 -3.48 15.91 2.02
CA ILE A 183 -3.23 16.94 1.00
C ILE A 183 -3.95 18.25 1.37
N GLU A 184 -5.19 18.17 1.82
CA GLU A 184 -5.94 19.34 2.28
C GLU A 184 -5.29 20.01 3.50
N ASP A 185 -4.81 19.22 4.45
CA ASP A 185 -4.08 19.72 5.62
C ASP A 185 -2.79 20.45 5.20
N TYR A 186 -2.02 19.84 4.29
CA TYR A 186 -0.83 20.46 3.71
C TYR A 186 -1.17 21.80 3.04
N LYS A 187 -2.21 21.85 2.22
CA LYS A 187 -2.63 23.08 1.51
C LYS A 187 -3.09 24.18 2.46
N LYS A 188 -3.78 23.84 3.55
CA LYS A 188 -4.24 24.81 4.57
C LYS A 188 -3.08 25.39 5.39
N GLY A 189 -2.05 24.59 5.68
CA GLY A 189 -0.90 24.99 6.50
C GLY A 189 0.27 25.59 5.71
N ASN A 190 0.20 25.64 4.39
CA ASN A 190 1.35 25.76 3.51
C ASN A 190 1.85 27.17 3.22
N SER A 191 1.55 28.14 4.04
CA SER A 191 2.27 29.45 3.97
C SER A 191 3.63 29.43 4.67
N SER A 192 3.98 28.35 5.40
CA SER A 192 5.26 28.21 6.09
C SER A 192 6.24 27.36 5.31
N SER A 193 7.51 27.72 5.31
CA SER A 193 8.62 26.94 4.75
C SER A 193 8.80 25.57 5.44
N GLU A 194 8.19 25.38 6.62
CA GLU A 194 8.32 24.18 7.44
C GLU A 194 6.96 23.46 7.56
N TYR A 195 6.87 22.27 6.98
CA TYR A 195 5.76 21.37 7.19
C TYR A 195 6.07 20.44 8.37
N SER A 196 5.47 20.71 9.52
CA SER A 196 5.76 20.02 10.79
C SER A 196 5.27 18.57 10.87
N LYS A 197 4.40 18.14 9.94
CA LYS A 197 3.79 16.80 9.93
C LYS A 197 4.53 15.80 9.02
N THR A 198 5.77 16.11 8.65
CA THR A 198 6.65 15.20 7.92
C THR A 198 6.92 13.92 8.72
N GLY A 199 6.88 12.76 8.06
CA GLY A 199 7.22 11.49 8.69
C GLY A 199 6.51 10.26 8.15
N ILE A 200 6.66 9.15 8.88
CA ILE A 200 6.01 7.87 8.58
C ILE A 200 4.70 7.79 9.34
N TYR A 201 3.68 7.26 8.67
CA TYR A 201 2.34 7.01 9.17
C TYR A 201 1.85 5.64 8.74
N HIS A 202 0.92 5.07 9.49
CA HIS A 202 0.27 3.82 9.14
C HIS A 202 -1.20 4.04 8.77
N PHE A 203 -1.66 3.38 7.72
CA PHE A 203 -3.06 3.32 7.36
C PHE A 203 -3.44 1.91 6.88
N SER A 204 -4.40 1.30 7.54
CA SER A 204 -5.22 0.18 7.10
C SER A 204 -6.61 0.38 7.69
N ASN A 205 -7.63 -0.35 7.23
CA ASN A 205 -8.91 -0.30 7.91
C ASN A 205 -8.80 -0.78 9.38
N GLU A 206 -9.79 -0.52 10.24
CA GLU A 206 -9.79 -1.01 11.61
C GLU A 206 -10.09 -2.51 11.69
N GLY A 207 -9.64 -3.14 12.76
CA GLY A 207 -9.83 -4.56 13.04
C GLY A 207 -8.62 -5.41 12.65
N VAL A 208 -8.75 -6.71 12.87
CA VAL A 208 -7.73 -7.73 12.58
C VAL A 208 -8.42 -8.96 12.03
N CYS A 209 -7.85 -9.58 11.03
CA CYS A 209 -8.30 -10.87 10.52
C CYS A 209 -7.15 -11.67 9.90
N SER A 210 -7.40 -12.97 9.62
CA SER A 210 -6.55 -13.78 8.77
C SER A 210 -7.02 -13.70 7.30
N TRP A 211 -6.21 -14.24 6.37
CA TRP A 211 -6.65 -14.41 4.98
C TRP A 211 -7.87 -15.33 4.87
N PHE A 212 -7.95 -16.33 5.77
CA PHE A 212 -9.13 -17.21 5.88
C PHE A 212 -10.38 -16.42 6.26
N ASP A 213 -10.33 -15.59 7.30
CA ASP A 213 -11.47 -14.77 7.72
C ASP A 213 -11.89 -13.80 6.62
N PHE A 214 -10.91 -13.16 5.96
CA PHE A 214 -11.16 -12.25 4.85
C PHE A 214 -11.88 -12.97 3.69
N THR A 215 -11.44 -14.20 3.32
CA THR A 215 -12.08 -15.01 2.30
C THR A 215 -13.49 -15.44 2.69
N LYS A 216 -13.72 -15.81 3.95
CA LYS A 216 -15.06 -16.14 4.46
C LYS A 216 -16.02 -14.98 4.26
N MET A 217 -15.61 -13.75 4.59
CA MET A 217 -16.47 -12.57 4.44
C MET A 217 -16.67 -12.17 2.97
N ILE A 218 -15.67 -12.39 2.11
CA ILE A 218 -15.85 -12.20 0.65
C ILE A 218 -16.93 -13.12 0.12
N ALA A 219 -16.88 -14.41 0.47
CA ALA A 219 -17.87 -15.40 0.05
C ALA A 219 -19.28 -15.06 0.61
N GLU A 220 -19.37 -14.70 1.88
CA GLU A 220 -20.62 -14.31 2.56
C GLU A 220 -21.30 -13.15 1.83
N TYR A 221 -20.57 -12.04 1.59
CA TYR A 221 -21.16 -10.86 0.97
C TYR A 221 -21.43 -11.01 -0.53
N SER A 222 -20.80 -12.00 -1.17
CA SER A 222 -21.03 -12.31 -2.58
C SER A 222 -22.13 -13.35 -2.79
N GLY A 223 -22.65 -13.96 -1.73
CA GLY A 223 -23.63 -15.03 -1.81
C GLY A 223 -23.06 -16.38 -2.30
N HIS A 224 -21.72 -16.58 -2.24
CA HIS A 224 -21.05 -17.80 -2.69
C HIS A 224 -21.02 -18.88 -1.58
N ASN A 225 -22.20 -19.35 -1.18
CA ASN A 225 -22.39 -20.25 -0.03
C ASN A 225 -22.04 -21.71 -0.32
N GLU A 226 -21.88 -22.09 -1.60
CA GLU A 226 -21.60 -23.47 -2.02
C GLU A 226 -20.11 -23.85 -1.91
N CYS A 227 -19.21 -22.85 -1.83
CA CYS A 227 -17.79 -23.11 -1.72
C CYS A 227 -17.40 -23.41 -0.27
N GLU A 228 -16.87 -24.61 -0.04
CA GLU A 228 -16.31 -25.00 1.27
C GLU A 228 -14.96 -24.32 1.49
N ILE A 229 -14.86 -23.39 2.44
CA ILE A 229 -13.61 -22.65 2.75
C ILE A 229 -13.03 -23.22 4.03
N ASN A 230 -11.87 -23.88 3.91
CA ASN A 230 -11.15 -24.53 4.99
C ASN A 230 -9.89 -23.76 5.37
N PRO A 231 -9.55 -23.62 6.68
CA PRO A 231 -8.29 -23.03 7.09
C PRO A 231 -7.12 -23.98 6.82
N CYS A 232 -5.94 -23.41 6.56
CA CYS A 232 -4.68 -24.16 6.52
C CYS A 232 -3.56 -23.33 7.13
N TYR A 233 -2.49 -23.97 7.57
CA TYR A 233 -1.27 -23.30 8.01
C TYR A 233 -0.44 -22.81 6.82
N SER A 234 0.34 -21.76 7.02
CA SER A 234 1.31 -21.26 6.01
C SER A 234 2.29 -22.35 5.56
N ALA A 235 2.64 -23.28 6.46
CA ALA A 235 3.51 -24.42 6.15
C ALA A 235 2.89 -25.41 5.15
N GLU A 236 1.57 -25.43 5.02
CA GLU A 236 0.84 -26.26 4.03
C GLU A 236 0.69 -25.57 2.67
N TYR A 237 1.02 -24.26 2.61
CA TYR A 237 0.90 -23.45 1.39
C TYR A 237 2.27 -22.98 0.93
N PRO A 238 2.93 -23.69 0.01
CA PRO A 238 4.28 -23.34 -0.45
C PRO A 238 4.32 -21.91 -1.02
N SER A 239 5.24 -21.10 -0.49
CA SER A 239 5.52 -19.75 -0.98
C SER A 239 7.04 -19.54 -0.98
N PRO A 240 7.62 -18.93 -2.03
CA PRO A 240 9.05 -18.59 -2.05
C PRO A 240 9.41 -17.53 -1.01
N VAL A 241 8.42 -16.78 -0.53
CA VAL A 241 8.60 -15.70 0.45
C VAL A 241 8.06 -16.11 1.80
N LYS A 242 8.84 -15.87 2.85
CA LYS A 242 8.34 -15.93 4.23
C LYS A 242 7.52 -14.67 4.51
N ARG A 243 6.19 -14.79 4.37
CA ARG A 243 5.27 -13.67 4.64
C ARG A 243 5.20 -13.39 6.14
N PRO A 244 4.96 -12.11 6.55
CA PRO A 244 4.76 -11.77 7.96
C PRO A 244 3.62 -12.58 8.58
N ALA A 245 3.87 -13.22 9.73
CA ALA A 245 2.81 -13.91 10.48
C ALA A 245 1.86 -12.92 11.17
N TYR A 246 2.34 -11.72 11.47
CA TYR A 246 1.55 -10.64 12.05
C TYR A 246 2.03 -9.29 11.49
N SER A 247 1.14 -8.58 10.83
CA SER A 247 1.44 -7.28 10.22
C SER A 247 0.37 -6.22 10.49
N VAL A 248 -0.32 -6.35 11.63
CA VAL A 248 -1.31 -5.37 12.08
C VAL A 248 -0.61 -4.04 12.37
N LEU A 249 -1.07 -2.97 11.73
CA LEU A 249 -0.51 -1.62 11.88
C LEU A 249 -1.26 -0.83 12.95
N ASP A 250 -0.54 -0.14 13.82
CA ASP A 250 -1.12 0.89 14.71
C ASP A 250 -1.41 2.15 13.88
N LYS A 251 -2.63 2.67 13.95
CA LYS A 251 -3.12 3.83 13.19
C LYS A 251 -3.36 5.06 14.08
N SER A 252 -2.91 5.01 15.34
CA SER A 252 -3.15 6.11 16.30
C SER A 252 -2.54 7.40 15.80
N LYS A 253 -1.30 7.37 15.32
CA LYS A 253 -0.57 8.54 14.85
C LYS A 253 -1.27 9.29 13.71
N ILE A 254 -1.74 8.59 12.67
CA ILE A 254 -2.42 9.24 11.53
C ILE A 254 -3.75 9.85 11.96
N LYS A 255 -4.50 9.18 12.85
CA LYS A 255 -5.77 9.68 13.41
C LYS A 255 -5.55 10.94 14.25
N GLU A 256 -4.57 10.94 15.14
CA GLU A 256 -4.24 12.07 16.01
C GLU A 256 -3.68 13.26 15.23
N THR A 257 -2.83 13.02 14.22
CA THR A 257 -2.15 14.07 13.47
C THR A 257 -3.07 14.76 12.47
N PHE A 258 -3.89 14.00 11.75
CA PHE A 258 -4.68 14.51 10.62
C PHE A 258 -6.20 14.44 10.85
N GLY A 259 -6.66 13.84 11.93
CA GLY A 259 -8.09 13.63 12.17
C GLY A 259 -8.74 12.62 11.21
N VAL A 260 -7.93 11.74 10.61
CA VAL A 260 -8.41 10.72 9.66
C VAL A 260 -9.36 9.76 10.38
N LYS A 261 -10.52 9.52 9.77
CA LYS A 261 -11.45 8.47 10.20
C LYS A 261 -11.10 7.19 9.48
N VAL A 262 -10.92 6.12 10.24
CA VAL A 262 -10.57 4.80 9.71
C VAL A 262 -11.78 3.88 9.84
N PRO A 263 -12.43 3.46 8.72
CA PRO A 263 -13.56 2.53 8.77
C PRO A 263 -13.15 1.12 9.20
N TYR A 264 -14.11 0.35 9.72
CA TYR A 264 -13.91 -1.06 10.02
C TYR A 264 -13.83 -1.89 8.73
N TRP A 265 -12.90 -2.84 8.65
CA TRP A 265 -12.59 -3.56 7.41
C TRP A 265 -13.77 -4.31 6.80
N ILE A 266 -14.67 -4.86 7.65
CA ILE A 266 -15.87 -5.58 7.20
C ILE A 266 -16.83 -4.63 6.48
N ASP A 267 -17.03 -3.40 7.01
CA ASP A 267 -17.93 -2.40 6.41
C ASP A 267 -17.40 -1.96 5.04
N SER A 268 -16.10 -1.72 4.94
CA SER A 268 -15.43 -1.35 3.69
C SER A 268 -15.46 -2.49 2.66
N LEU A 269 -15.28 -3.75 3.11
CA LEU A 269 -15.40 -4.91 2.23
C LEU A 269 -16.81 -5.03 1.64
N LYS A 270 -17.83 -4.83 2.45
CA LYS A 270 -19.22 -4.89 2.00
C LYS A 270 -19.50 -3.85 0.92
N ILE A 271 -18.96 -2.63 1.06
CA ILE A 271 -19.08 -1.59 0.05
C ILE A 271 -18.40 -2.02 -1.25
N CYS A 272 -17.15 -2.50 -1.19
CA CYS A 272 -16.41 -2.95 -2.35
C CYS A 272 -17.11 -4.10 -3.10
N ILE A 273 -17.61 -5.11 -2.37
CA ILE A 273 -18.34 -6.23 -3.00
C ILE A 273 -19.63 -5.74 -3.67
N ASN A 274 -20.39 -4.86 -3.03
CA ASN A 274 -21.59 -4.28 -3.64
C ASN A 274 -21.26 -3.50 -4.94
N ASN A 275 -20.16 -2.76 -4.95
CA ASN A 275 -19.71 -2.03 -6.15
C ASN A 275 -19.27 -2.97 -7.29
N LEU A 276 -18.72 -4.14 -6.96
CA LEU A 276 -18.31 -5.15 -7.94
C LEU A 276 -19.48 -5.93 -8.56
N GLN A 277 -20.62 -5.96 -7.88
CA GLN A 277 -21.83 -6.68 -8.31
C GLN A 277 -22.82 -5.79 -9.10
N ASN A 278 -22.66 -4.47 -9.03
CA ASN A 278 -23.44 -3.48 -9.77
C ASN A 278 -22.73 -3.00 -11.03
#